data_1349eecee49175d476cfcc75c9a20b54
#
_entry.id   1349eecee49175d476cfcc75c9a20b54
#
_cell.length_a   1.000
_cell.length_b   1.000
_cell.length_c   1.000
_cell.angle_alpha   90.00
_cell.angle_beta   90.00
_cell.angle_gamma   90.00
#
_symmetry.space_group_name_H-M   'P 1'
#
loop_
_entity.id
_entity.type
_entity.pdbx_description
1 polymer ?
#
loop_
_entity_poly.entity_id
_entity_poly.type
_entity_poly.pdbx_seq_one_letter_code
_entity_poly.pdbx_strand_id
1 'polypeptide(L)'
;MNPFDIMKNAKEIQAKIANIKSDLDQEVVEGVSGGGLVKIRLKGSFEVESIFLDPIAVDNRDVPMLQDLVRAAYNDAVAKLKELLQNKLGPLASLAGGLPF
;
A
#
# COMPACT_ATOMS: atom_id res chain seq x y z
N MET A 1 28.62 -24.46 10.70
CA MET A 1 27.98 -24.19 9.40
C MET A 1 29.02 -23.75 8.39
N ASN A 2 28.97 -24.35 7.22
CA ASN A 2 29.88 -24.02 6.14
C ASN A 2 29.58 -22.59 5.63
N PRO A 3 30.59 -21.73 5.44
CA PRO A 3 30.33 -20.39 4.85
C PRO A 3 29.59 -20.43 3.50
N PHE A 4 29.80 -21.50 2.76
CA PHE A 4 29.10 -21.71 1.49
C PHE A 4 27.58 -21.88 1.67
N ASP A 5 27.16 -22.58 2.71
CA ASP A 5 25.74 -22.78 3.02
C ASP A 5 25.10 -21.48 3.49
N ILE A 6 25.85 -20.67 4.25
CA ILE A 6 25.38 -19.36 4.69
C ILE A 6 25.13 -18.44 3.49
N MET A 7 26.05 -18.43 2.52
CA MET A 7 25.89 -17.64 1.29
C MET A 7 24.71 -18.11 0.45
N LYS A 8 24.50 -19.42 0.34
CA LYS A 8 23.38 -20.01 -0.39
C LYS A 8 22.05 -19.60 0.25
N ASN A 9 21.94 -19.70 1.58
CA ASN A 9 20.76 -19.31 2.32
C ASN A 9 20.46 -17.81 2.17
N ALA A 10 21.49 -16.96 2.20
CA ALA A 10 21.33 -15.53 2.00
C ALA A 10 20.77 -15.20 0.61
N LYS A 11 21.26 -15.88 -0.42
CA LYS A 11 20.75 -15.71 -1.78
C LYS A 11 19.28 -16.15 -1.92
N GLU A 12 18.91 -17.25 -1.28
CA GLU A 12 17.54 -17.74 -1.27
C GLU A 12 16.60 -16.75 -0.58
N ILE A 13 17.02 -16.18 0.54
CA ILE A 13 16.25 -15.17 1.26
C ILE A 13 16.09 -13.91 0.42
N GLN A 14 17.15 -13.44 -0.24
CA GLN A 14 17.09 -12.28 -1.13
C GLN A 14 16.13 -12.51 -2.30
N ALA A 15 16.17 -13.70 -2.89
CA ALA A 15 15.25 -14.05 -3.98
C ALA A 15 13.80 -14.04 -3.51
N LYS A 16 13.51 -14.58 -2.33
CA LYS A 16 12.16 -14.58 -1.75
C LYS A 16 11.68 -13.16 -1.47
N ILE A 17 12.54 -12.31 -0.92
CA ILE A 17 12.21 -10.90 -0.65
C ILE A 17 11.91 -10.17 -1.96
N ALA A 18 12.72 -10.37 -2.99
CA ALA A 18 12.51 -9.76 -4.30
C ALA A 18 11.18 -10.20 -4.92
N ASN A 19 10.82 -11.49 -4.82
CA ASN A 19 9.57 -12.02 -5.33
C ASN A 19 8.37 -11.45 -4.56
N ILE A 20 8.46 -11.37 -3.24
CA ILE A 20 7.41 -10.77 -2.40
C ILE A 20 7.21 -9.31 -2.78
N LYS A 21 8.29 -8.55 -2.94
CA LYS A 21 8.23 -7.16 -3.33
C LYS A 21 7.56 -6.98 -4.70
N SER A 22 7.93 -7.82 -5.68
CA SER A 22 7.32 -7.81 -7.00
C SER A 22 5.82 -8.09 -6.92
N ASP A 23 5.42 -9.09 -6.14
CA ASP A 23 4.03 -9.44 -5.94
C ASP A 23 3.25 -8.30 -5.27
N LEU A 24 3.85 -7.65 -4.26
CA LEU A 24 3.23 -6.53 -3.56
C LEU A 24 3.05 -5.31 -4.47
N ASP A 25 4.02 -5.04 -5.35
CA ASP A 25 3.92 -3.92 -6.29
C ASP A 25 2.76 -4.11 -7.28
N GLN A 26 2.31 -5.34 -7.49
CA GLN A 26 1.16 -5.68 -8.34
C GLN A 26 -0.18 -5.54 -7.60
N GLU A 27 -0.16 -5.50 -6.28
CA GLU A 27 -1.39 -5.37 -5.49
C GLU A 27 -1.97 -3.96 -5.60
N VAL A 28 -3.29 -3.88 -5.54
CA VAL A 28 -4.01 -2.61 -5.56
C VAL A 28 -5.05 -2.64 -4.44
N VAL A 29 -5.11 -1.58 -3.65
CA VAL A 29 -6.15 -1.38 -2.66
C VAL A 29 -6.98 -0.15 -3.05
N GLU A 30 -8.22 -0.10 -2.59
CA GLU A 30 -9.10 1.03 -2.85
C GLU A 30 -9.49 1.70 -1.54
N GLY A 31 -9.12 2.96 -1.41
CA GLY A 31 -9.58 3.82 -0.31
C GLY A 31 -10.84 4.56 -0.73
N VAL A 32 -11.77 4.68 0.18
CA VAL A 32 -13.10 5.25 -0.09
C VAL A 32 -13.45 6.27 0.99
N SER A 33 -14.08 7.36 0.61
CA SER A 33 -14.64 8.34 1.55
C SER A 33 -15.98 8.87 1.04
N GLY A 34 -16.74 9.45 1.97
CA GLY A 34 -18.03 10.05 1.65
C GLY A 34 -19.03 9.08 1.04
N GLY A 35 -19.00 7.80 1.43
CA GLY A 35 -19.91 6.81 0.89
C GLY A 35 -19.67 6.46 -0.58
N GLY A 36 -18.45 6.69 -1.07
CA GLY A 36 -18.08 6.41 -2.45
C GLY A 36 -17.96 7.66 -3.32
N LEU A 37 -18.06 8.83 -2.74
CA LEU A 37 -17.88 10.08 -3.48
C LEU A 37 -16.45 10.26 -3.97
N VAL A 38 -15.48 9.79 -3.19
CA VAL A 38 -14.08 9.79 -3.58
C VAL A 38 -13.52 8.39 -3.38
N LYS A 39 -12.83 7.88 -4.40
CA LYS A 39 -12.15 6.58 -4.35
C LYS A 39 -10.75 6.74 -4.89
N ILE A 40 -9.77 6.22 -4.16
CA ILE A 40 -8.37 6.26 -4.56
C ILE A 40 -7.85 4.83 -4.63
N ARG A 41 -7.35 4.44 -5.79
CA ARG A 41 -6.69 3.15 -5.98
C ARG A 41 -5.20 3.34 -5.80
N LEU A 42 -4.64 2.62 -4.83
CA LEU A 42 -3.25 2.73 -4.44
C LEU A 42 -2.55 1.40 -4.69
N LYS A 43 -1.43 1.47 -5.40
CA LYS A 43 -0.59 0.28 -5.65
C LYS A 43 0.23 -0.08 -4.41
N GLY A 44 0.70 -1.33 -4.37
CA GLY A 44 1.60 -1.78 -3.31
C GLY A 44 2.91 -1.00 -3.26
N SER A 45 3.29 -0.34 -4.33
CA SER A 45 4.42 0.59 -4.41
C SER A 45 4.14 1.97 -3.82
N PHE A 46 2.95 2.20 -3.29
CA PHE A 46 2.44 3.50 -2.81
C PHE A 46 2.20 4.53 -3.91
N GLU A 47 2.25 4.11 -5.17
CA GLU A 47 1.85 4.97 -6.28
C GLU A 47 0.33 4.99 -6.40
N VAL A 48 -0.23 6.16 -6.68
CA VAL A 48 -1.67 6.28 -6.95
C VAL A 48 -1.92 5.79 -8.36
N GLU A 49 -2.72 4.73 -8.49
CA GLU A 49 -3.12 4.21 -9.80
C GLU A 49 -4.19 5.08 -10.43
N SER A 50 -5.20 5.46 -9.65
CA SER A 50 -6.30 6.28 -10.14
C SER A 50 -7.02 6.96 -8.98
N ILE A 51 -7.68 8.05 -9.30
CA ILE A 51 -8.55 8.79 -8.37
C ILE A 51 -9.89 8.95 -9.06
N PHE A 52 -10.95 8.53 -8.38
CA PHE A 52 -12.32 8.77 -8.80
C PHE A 52 -12.94 9.87 -7.94
N LEU A 53 -13.52 10.86 -8.57
CA LEU A 53 -14.27 11.94 -7.93
C LEU A 53 -15.69 11.95 -8.52
N ASP A 54 -16.69 11.70 -7.68
CA ASP A 54 -18.07 11.87 -8.10
C ASP A 54 -18.31 13.35 -8.34
N PRO A 55 -18.96 13.74 -9.45
CA PRO A 55 -19.22 15.15 -9.73
C PRO A 55 -19.99 15.87 -8.62
N ILE A 56 -20.81 15.16 -7.86
CA ILE A 56 -21.53 15.73 -6.71
C ILE A 56 -20.57 16.26 -5.65
N ALA A 57 -19.39 15.64 -5.49
CA ALA A 57 -18.38 16.07 -4.53
C ALA A 57 -17.59 17.29 -5.03
N VAL A 58 -17.64 17.59 -6.32
CA VAL A 58 -16.86 18.66 -6.93
C VAL A 58 -17.73 19.92 -6.98
N ASP A 59 -17.75 20.65 -5.89
CA ASP A 59 -18.52 21.87 -5.73
C ASP A 59 -17.58 23.03 -5.43
N ASN A 60 -17.51 24.02 -6.33
CA ASN A 60 -16.64 25.17 -6.19
C ASN A 60 -17.01 26.07 -5.00
N ARG A 61 -18.17 25.86 -4.41
CA ARG A 61 -18.62 26.60 -3.21
C ARG A 61 -18.09 25.99 -1.91
N ASP A 62 -17.58 24.75 -1.99
CA ASP A 62 -17.06 24.05 -0.80
C ASP A 62 -15.84 23.20 -1.17
N VAL A 63 -14.80 23.87 -1.59
CA VAL A 63 -13.52 23.19 -1.90
C VAL A 63 -12.92 22.48 -0.67
N PRO A 64 -12.98 23.04 0.55
CA PRO A 64 -12.48 22.34 1.73
C PRO A 64 -13.12 20.96 1.95
N MET A 65 -14.40 20.80 1.66
CA MET A 65 -15.07 19.49 1.75
C MET A 65 -14.41 18.47 0.82
N LEU A 66 -14.15 18.86 -0.43
CA LEU A 66 -13.51 17.98 -1.40
C LEU A 66 -12.09 17.62 -0.95
N GLN A 67 -11.33 18.59 -0.45
CA GLN A 67 -9.99 18.35 0.08
C GLN A 67 -10.01 17.32 1.22
N ASP A 68 -10.96 17.45 2.14
CA ASP A 68 -11.11 16.51 3.25
C ASP A 68 -11.50 15.10 2.76
N LEU A 69 -12.38 15.02 1.77
CA LEU A 69 -12.79 13.74 1.19
C LEU A 69 -11.61 13.03 0.49
N VAL A 70 -10.79 13.77 -0.25
CA VAL A 70 -9.61 13.22 -0.91
C VAL A 70 -8.61 12.71 0.13
N ARG A 71 -8.34 13.51 1.15
CA ARG A 71 -7.43 13.13 2.24
C ARG A 71 -7.94 11.86 2.94
N ALA A 72 -9.22 11.81 3.26
CA ALA A 72 -9.81 10.65 3.94
C ALA A 72 -9.73 9.39 3.09
N ALA A 73 -9.99 9.49 1.78
CA ALA A 73 -9.89 8.35 0.86
C ALA A 73 -8.45 7.85 0.74
N TYR A 74 -7.49 8.76 0.66
CA TYR A 74 -6.08 8.38 0.60
C TYR A 74 -5.63 7.69 1.89
N ASN A 75 -5.98 8.25 3.04
CA ASN A 75 -5.64 7.66 4.33
C ASN A 75 -6.29 6.28 4.51
N ASP A 76 -7.51 6.10 4.03
CA ASP A 76 -8.17 4.80 4.03
C ASP A 76 -7.41 3.79 3.15
N ALA A 77 -6.98 4.21 1.96
CA ALA A 77 -6.18 3.37 1.07
C ALA A 77 -4.84 2.98 1.72
N VAL A 78 -4.17 3.93 2.36
CA VAL A 78 -2.89 3.67 3.05
C VAL A 78 -3.09 2.68 4.19
N ALA A 79 -4.14 2.82 4.98
CA ALA A 79 -4.44 1.90 6.08
C ALA A 79 -4.67 0.48 5.56
N LYS A 80 -5.42 0.34 4.48
CA LYS A 80 -5.67 -0.96 3.84
C LYS A 80 -4.38 -1.56 3.28
N LEU A 81 -3.53 -0.74 2.68
CA LEU A 81 -2.27 -1.21 2.14
C LEU A 81 -1.32 -1.66 3.24
N LYS A 82 -1.23 -0.93 4.35
CA LYS A 82 -0.42 -1.34 5.51
C LYS A 82 -0.89 -2.68 6.06
N GLU A 83 -2.18 -2.89 6.18
CA GLU A 83 -2.75 -4.15 6.64
C GLU A 83 -2.38 -5.29 5.68
N LEU A 84 -2.53 -5.06 4.38
CA LEU A 84 -2.16 -6.04 3.36
C LEU A 84 -0.68 -6.41 3.45
N LEU A 85 0.20 -5.42 3.60
CA LEU A 85 1.64 -5.64 3.72
C LEU A 85 1.99 -6.42 4.98
N GLN A 86 1.37 -6.10 6.11
CA GLN A 86 1.58 -6.84 7.35
C GLN A 86 1.17 -8.30 7.22
N ASN A 87 0.02 -8.55 6.58
CA ASN A 87 -0.48 -9.91 6.39
C ASN A 87 0.43 -10.71 5.44
N LYS A 88 0.91 -10.10 4.37
CA LYS A 88 1.75 -10.78 3.38
C LYS A 88 3.18 -10.96 3.83
N LEU A 89 3.73 -10.00 4.55
CA LEU A 89 5.12 -10.08 5.04
C LEU A 89 5.22 -10.86 6.35
N GLY A 90 4.19 -10.82 7.20
CA GLY A 90 4.14 -11.62 8.43
C GLY A 90 5.44 -11.57 9.22
N PRO A 91 6.06 -12.75 9.51
CA PRO A 91 7.30 -12.82 10.31
C PRO A 91 8.47 -12.07 9.67
N LEU A 92 8.50 -11.88 8.35
CA LEU A 92 9.59 -11.17 7.68
C LEU A 92 9.63 -9.69 8.06
N ALA A 93 8.49 -9.09 8.34
CA ALA A 93 8.43 -7.70 8.79
C ALA A 93 9.14 -7.52 10.13
N SER A 94 9.01 -8.50 11.03
CA SER A 94 9.72 -8.50 12.32
C SER A 94 11.23 -8.62 12.17
N LEU A 95 11.68 -9.46 11.23
CA LEU A 95 13.10 -9.65 10.95
C LEU A 95 13.74 -8.42 10.32
N ALA A 96 12.98 -7.67 9.55
CA ALA A 96 13.47 -6.45 8.89
C ALA A 96 13.44 -5.22 9.79
N GLY A 97 13.13 -5.37 11.09
CA GLY A 97 13.04 -4.24 12.02
C GLY A 97 11.83 -3.36 11.81
N GLY A 98 10.81 -3.88 11.14
CA GLY A 98 9.60 -3.16 10.80
C GLY A 98 9.63 -2.58 9.40
N LEU A 99 8.47 -2.12 8.95
CA LEU A 99 8.32 -1.50 7.63
C LEU A 99 8.49 0.02 7.76
N PRO A 100 8.96 0.72 6.70
CA PRO A 100 9.28 2.14 6.78
C PRO A 100 8.05 3.06 6.70
N PHE A 101 6.92 2.61 7.18
CA PHE A 101 5.70 3.42 7.16
C PHE A 101 4.82 3.22 8.38
#